data_8b2ec8889db129341a1928dea9e5157e
#
_entry.id   8b2ec8889db129341a1928dea9e5157e
#
_cell.length_a   1.000
_cell.length_b   1.000
_cell.length_c   1.000
_cell.angle_alpha   90.00
_cell.angle_beta   90.00
_cell.angle_gamma   90.00
#
_symmetry.space_group_name_H-M   'P 1'
#
loop_
_entity.id
_entity.type
_entity.pdbx_description
1 polymer ?
#
loop_
_entity_poly.entity_id
_entity_poly.type
_entity_poly.pdbx_seq_one_letter_code
_entity_poly.pdbx_strand_id
1 'polypeptide(L)'
;MIITYFVAIMTYDLKRIQSGRRDCLPFCTAPPPKEGQPAWDEPSPQLSNRAMEVWGRFLTYPLTKVVVIVLSLGLLGAGIYGVTKVDETFDRRILAKDDSYLKRFLSAEKEHFELSIDVSIVETGKIDYEKPSTQEAIRNLTYIVSSNKYYINRSLSWMDSYLTFAKMSNISTIGPSFLRGLKTFLSQPEFSLFRQDLKFSSNGSKLEASRILCFMKSNGESTFQKSAMQTIRDDLETKSELGVFPITRAFIFFEQYAITSRETIRNLIIAALTVFVITSPFLVDCTVAILVLFNFAALICELFGLMVIWDVSLNVVSMINLVMAIGFAVDYSAHVAHAYVMSNKLSANDRVVDALSTVGASVLMGGKSKF
;
A
#
# COMPACT_ATOMS: atom_id res chain seq x y z
N MET A 1 4.20 -4.67 27.88
CA MET A 1 5.66 -4.42 27.98
C MET A 1 5.99 -2.96 28.31
N ILE A 2 5.49 -1.97 27.56
CA ILE A 2 5.76 -0.52 27.85
C ILE A 2 5.21 -0.11 29.22
N ILE A 3 3.94 -0.45 29.54
CA ILE A 3 3.29 -0.05 30.81
C ILE A 3 3.94 -0.67 32.04
N THR A 4 4.54 -1.82 31.94
CA THR A 4 5.16 -2.52 33.07
C THR A 4 6.64 -2.22 33.21
N TYR A 5 7.41 -2.51 32.17
CA TYR A 5 8.86 -2.39 32.19
C TYR A 5 9.34 -0.93 32.21
N PHE A 6 8.75 -0.09 31.35
CA PHE A 6 9.12 1.32 31.27
C PHE A 6 8.77 2.08 32.54
N VAL A 7 7.57 1.84 33.10
CA VAL A 7 7.15 2.45 34.39
C VAL A 7 8.05 2.00 35.53
N ALA A 8 8.49 0.74 35.55
CA ALA A 8 9.45 0.25 36.54
C ALA A 8 10.81 0.97 36.44
N ILE A 9 11.33 1.17 35.21
CA ILE A 9 12.57 1.95 34.98
C ILE A 9 12.40 3.39 35.43
N MET A 10 11.29 4.05 35.05
CA MET A 10 11.02 5.44 35.48
C MET A 10 10.94 5.55 37.03
N THR A 11 10.32 4.56 37.68
CA THR A 11 10.25 4.51 39.14
C THR A 11 11.64 4.36 39.79
N TYR A 12 12.50 3.57 39.15
CA TYR A 12 13.91 3.42 39.58
C TYR A 12 14.69 4.73 39.38
N ASP A 13 14.47 5.40 38.24
CA ASP A 13 15.09 6.68 37.95
C ASP A 13 14.62 7.78 38.92
N LEU A 14 13.33 7.83 39.21
CA LEU A 14 12.80 8.75 40.22
C LEU A 14 13.43 8.52 41.60
N LYS A 15 13.57 7.27 42.05
CA LYS A 15 14.27 6.94 43.31
C LYS A 15 15.73 7.37 43.28
N ARG A 16 16.40 7.26 42.12
CA ARG A 16 17.75 7.73 41.91
C ARG A 16 17.84 9.26 42.08
N ILE A 17 16.94 10.02 41.45
CA ILE A 17 16.85 11.47 41.55
C ILE A 17 16.60 11.90 43.00
N GLN A 18 15.62 11.29 43.67
CA GLN A 18 15.32 11.55 45.09
C GLN A 18 16.50 11.28 46.03
N SER A 19 17.34 10.31 45.68
CA SER A 19 18.59 10.00 46.43
C SER A 19 19.75 10.92 46.08
N GLY A 20 19.57 11.94 45.22
CA GLY A 20 20.59 12.92 44.83
C GLY A 20 21.73 12.35 44.02
N ARG A 21 21.51 11.25 43.25
CA ARG A 21 22.56 10.58 42.46
C ARG A 21 22.59 11.14 41.03
N ARG A 22 23.80 11.24 40.45
CA ARG A 22 24.00 11.77 39.08
C ARG A 22 23.50 10.79 38.01
N ASP A 23 23.07 11.33 36.89
CA ASP A 23 22.52 10.53 35.76
C ASP A 23 23.51 9.53 35.18
N CYS A 24 24.72 9.98 34.83
CA CYS A 24 25.72 9.13 34.18
C CYS A 24 26.58 8.33 35.16
N LEU A 25 26.60 8.69 36.43
CA LEU A 25 27.42 8.05 37.47
C LEU A 25 26.56 7.81 38.70
N PRO A 26 25.69 6.74 38.70
CA PRO A 26 24.73 6.49 39.77
C PRO A 26 25.39 6.20 41.14
N PHE A 27 26.68 5.99 41.19
CA PHE A 27 27.49 5.82 42.43
C PHE A 27 27.95 7.14 43.04
N CYS A 28 27.86 8.26 42.27
CA CYS A 28 28.25 9.58 42.74
C CYS A 28 27.05 10.39 43.19
N THR A 29 27.07 10.90 44.41
CA THR A 29 26.06 11.84 44.88
C THR A 29 26.33 13.26 44.33
N ALA A 30 25.27 13.97 43.97
CA ALA A 30 25.35 15.40 43.63
C ALA A 30 25.37 16.21 44.93
N PRO A 31 26.01 17.40 44.95
CA PRO A 31 25.98 18.27 46.11
C PRO A 31 24.55 18.75 46.33
N PRO A 32 24.10 18.93 47.59
CA PRO A 32 22.75 19.39 47.87
C PRO A 32 22.47 20.74 47.21
N PRO A 33 21.22 21.01 46.77
CA PRO A 33 20.85 22.30 46.18
C PRO A 33 21.14 23.44 47.12
N LYS A 34 21.65 24.56 46.62
CA LYS A 34 21.90 25.77 47.43
C LYS A 34 20.58 26.38 47.85
N GLU A 35 20.59 27.12 49.02
CA GLU A 35 19.41 27.88 49.44
C GLU A 35 18.88 28.75 48.30
N GLY A 36 17.57 28.60 47.98
CA GLY A 36 16.92 29.30 46.87
C GLY A 36 16.94 28.61 45.50
N GLN A 37 17.56 27.41 45.37
CA GLN A 37 17.42 26.56 44.21
C GLN A 37 16.32 25.50 44.42
N PRO A 38 15.53 25.18 43.37
CA PRO A 38 14.51 24.13 43.46
C PRO A 38 15.14 22.78 43.87
N ALA A 39 14.42 22.00 44.64
CA ALA A 39 14.85 20.66 45.02
C ALA A 39 15.03 19.80 43.76
N TRP A 40 15.88 18.74 43.83
CA TRP A 40 16.19 17.89 42.70
C TRP A 40 14.98 17.22 42.03
N ASP A 41 13.88 17.12 42.76
CA ASP A 41 12.59 16.55 42.36
C ASP A 41 11.53 17.59 41.94
N GLU A 42 11.82 18.91 42.13
CA GLU A 42 10.93 19.95 41.66
C GLU A 42 11.08 20.14 40.14
N PRO A 43 9.99 20.04 39.38
CA PRO A 43 10.03 20.25 37.95
C PRO A 43 10.41 21.70 37.65
N SER A 44 11.62 21.93 37.14
CA SER A 44 12.02 23.27 36.68
C SER A 44 11.10 23.71 35.54
N PRO A 45 10.60 24.95 35.54
CA PRO A 45 9.77 25.45 34.45
C PRO A 45 10.60 25.48 33.16
N GLN A 46 10.36 24.49 32.29
CA GLN A 46 11.06 24.39 31.03
C GLN A 46 10.65 25.57 30.12
N LEU A 47 11.61 26.15 29.42
CA LEU A 47 11.36 27.25 28.49
C LEU A 47 10.34 26.85 27.40
N SER A 48 10.33 25.57 27.01
CA SER A 48 9.37 24.98 26.08
C SER A 48 7.91 25.08 26.57
N ASN A 49 7.69 24.85 27.88
CA ASN A 49 6.33 24.91 28.45
C ASN A 49 5.82 26.37 28.50
N ARG A 50 6.70 27.34 28.79
CA ARG A 50 6.34 28.77 28.71
C ARG A 50 6.02 29.20 27.28
N ALA A 51 6.80 28.73 26.30
CA ALA A 51 6.53 28.99 24.89
C ALA A 51 5.15 28.41 24.47
N MET A 52 4.81 27.22 24.93
CA MET A 52 3.51 26.57 24.65
C MET A 52 2.35 27.31 25.39
N GLU A 53 2.58 27.87 26.57
CA GLU A 53 1.60 28.71 27.27
C GLU A 53 1.29 29.97 26.46
N VAL A 54 2.32 30.68 25.98
CA VAL A 54 2.16 31.85 25.12
C VAL A 54 1.43 31.49 23.82
N TRP A 55 1.80 30.39 23.21
CA TRP A 55 1.12 29.87 22.02
C TRP A 55 -0.35 29.52 22.28
N GLY A 56 -0.66 28.89 23.41
CA GLY A 56 -2.02 28.59 23.83
C GLY A 56 -2.87 29.86 24.04
N ARG A 57 -2.31 30.87 24.67
CA ARG A 57 -2.99 32.19 24.82
C ARG A 57 -3.25 32.83 23.46
N PHE A 58 -2.29 32.78 22.54
CA PHE A 58 -2.46 33.30 21.18
C PHE A 58 -3.59 32.53 20.43
N LEU A 59 -3.66 31.21 20.52
CA LEU A 59 -4.71 30.42 19.90
C LEU A 59 -6.10 30.68 20.49
N THR A 60 -6.18 31.05 21.77
CA THR A 60 -7.48 31.35 22.42
C THR A 60 -8.01 32.72 22.11
N TYR A 61 -7.26 33.60 21.43
CA TYR A 61 -7.73 34.92 21.02
C TYR A 61 -8.88 34.79 19.97
N PRO A 62 -9.96 35.62 20.11
CA PRO A 62 -11.15 35.45 19.25
C PRO A 62 -10.86 35.50 17.76
N LEU A 63 -10.02 36.43 17.30
CA LEU A 63 -9.64 36.57 15.90
C LEU A 63 -8.84 35.35 15.41
N THR A 64 -7.89 34.88 16.22
CA THR A 64 -7.07 33.71 15.89
C THR A 64 -7.93 32.44 15.75
N LYS A 65 -8.93 32.27 16.63
CA LYS A 65 -9.89 31.16 16.50
C LYS A 65 -10.61 31.16 15.17
N VAL A 66 -11.12 32.31 14.72
CA VAL A 66 -11.81 32.43 13.43
C VAL A 66 -10.86 32.10 12.29
N VAL A 67 -9.64 32.64 12.31
CA VAL A 67 -8.63 32.36 11.28
C VAL A 67 -8.29 30.86 11.22
N VAL A 68 -8.05 30.22 12.36
CA VAL A 68 -7.75 28.80 12.43
C VAL A 68 -8.91 27.96 11.89
N ILE A 69 -10.16 28.27 12.26
CA ILE A 69 -11.35 27.55 11.76
C ILE A 69 -11.46 27.71 10.23
N VAL A 70 -11.30 28.92 9.70
CA VAL A 70 -11.39 29.17 8.26
C VAL A 70 -10.29 28.40 7.50
N LEU A 71 -9.06 28.43 8.03
CA LEU A 71 -7.95 27.66 7.43
C LEU A 71 -8.21 26.16 7.48
N SER A 72 -8.67 25.63 8.60
CA SER A 72 -8.98 24.20 8.74
C SER A 72 -10.12 23.78 7.80
N LEU A 73 -11.16 24.59 7.66
CA LEU A 73 -12.24 24.33 6.70
C LEU A 73 -11.75 24.39 5.25
N GLY A 74 -10.84 25.31 4.94
CA GLY A 74 -10.20 25.42 3.63
C GLY A 74 -9.35 24.17 3.30
N LEU A 75 -8.53 23.73 4.25
CA LEU A 75 -7.72 22.51 4.12
C LEU A 75 -8.60 21.26 3.99
N LEU A 76 -9.66 21.17 4.79
CA LEU A 76 -10.62 20.07 4.70
C LEU A 76 -11.32 20.04 3.32
N GLY A 77 -11.72 21.21 2.80
CA GLY A 77 -12.30 21.31 1.46
C GLY A 77 -11.33 20.85 0.36
N ALA A 78 -10.07 21.29 0.44
CA ALA A 78 -8.99 20.84 -0.44
C ALA A 78 -8.74 19.32 -0.28
N GLY A 79 -8.81 18.82 0.95
CA GLY A 79 -8.68 17.41 1.28
C GLY A 79 -9.79 16.57 0.66
N ILE A 80 -11.04 16.96 0.80
CA ILE A 80 -12.20 16.27 0.18
C ILE A 80 -12.06 16.25 -1.35
N TYR A 81 -11.64 17.36 -1.95
CA TYR A 81 -11.33 17.39 -3.38
C TYR A 81 -10.21 16.41 -3.74
N GLY A 82 -9.16 16.32 -2.93
CA GLY A 82 -8.06 15.38 -3.11
C GLY A 82 -8.50 13.92 -3.10
N VAL A 83 -9.41 13.54 -2.19
CA VAL A 83 -9.96 12.16 -2.15
C VAL A 83 -10.58 11.76 -3.49
N THR A 84 -11.19 12.72 -4.23
CA THR A 84 -11.82 12.45 -5.52
C THR A 84 -10.87 12.46 -6.71
N LYS A 85 -9.63 12.94 -6.51
CA LYS A 85 -8.64 13.17 -7.57
C LYS A 85 -7.35 12.37 -7.42
N VAL A 86 -7.19 11.66 -6.30
CA VAL A 86 -5.99 10.85 -6.10
C VAL A 86 -5.94 9.71 -7.14
N ASP A 87 -4.83 9.61 -7.85
CA ASP A 87 -4.61 8.59 -8.86
C ASP A 87 -4.11 7.28 -8.23
N GLU A 88 -4.65 6.16 -8.73
CA GLU A 88 -4.22 4.81 -8.35
C GLU A 88 -3.14 4.34 -9.32
N THR A 89 -1.93 4.90 -9.23
CA THR A 89 -0.84 4.50 -10.12
C THR A 89 0.36 4.00 -9.33
N PHE A 90 1.02 3.00 -9.87
CA PHE A 90 2.30 2.54 -9.35
C PHE A 90 3.31 2.44 -10.49
N ASP A 91 4.23 3.38 -10.54
CA ASP A 91 5.37 3.33 -11.46
C ASP A 91 6.59 2.75 -10.72
N ARG A 92 7.15 1.68 -11.26
CA ARG A 92 8.37 1.06 -10.70
C ARG A 92 9.54 2.03 -10.53
N ARG A 93 9.55 3.13 -11.30
CA ARG A 93 10.57 4.19 -11.20
C ARG A 93 10.54 4.92 -9.86
N ILE A 94 9.40 4.94 -9.15
CA ILE A 94 9.26 5.57 -7.84
C ILE A 94 10.13 4.87 -6.77
N LEU A 95 10.36 3.55 -6.92
CA LEU A 95 11.20 2.79 -6.01
C LEU A 95 12.69 2.97 -6.26
N ALA A 96 13.06 3.55 -7.40
CA ALA A 96 14.45 3.76 -7.77
C ALA A 96 14.92 5.17 -7.37
N LYS A 97 16.11 5.27 -6.78
CA LYS A 97 16.73 6.56 -6.47
C LYS A 97 16.90 7.40 -7.74
N ASP A 98 16.72 8.72 -7.65
CA ASP A 98 16.66 9.62 -8.80
C ASP A 98 17.88 9.59 -9.72
N ASP A 99 19.06 9.42 -9.16
CA ASP A 99 20.35 9.35 -9.88
C ASP A 99 20.77 7.91 -10.25
N SER A 100 19.92 6.89 -9.97
CA SER A 100 20.28 5.49 -10.16
C SER A 100 20.31 5.06 -11.63
N TYR A 101 21.18 4.10 -11.95
CA TYR A 101 21.20 3.44 -13.25
C TYR A 101 19.84 2.82 -13.59
N LEU A 102 19.17 2.21 -12.59
CA LEU A 102 17.86 1.58 -12.78
C LEU A 102 16.80 2.56 -13.28
N LYS A 103 16.76 3.79 -12.73
CA LYS A 103 15.79 4.80 -13.17
C LYS A 103 16.04 5.24 -14.60
N ARG A 104 17.32 5.42 -14.98
CA ARG A 104 17.71 5.75 -16.36
C ARG A 104 17.34 4.61 -17.33
N PHE A 105 17.62 3.37 -16.96
CA PHE A 105 17.26 2.19 -17.74
C PHE A 105 15.75 2.11 -17.98
N LEU A 106 14.93 2.17 -16.90
CA LEU A 106 13.47 2.10 -17.02
C LEU A 106 12.88 3.27 -17.83
N SER A 107 13.52 4.43 -17.80
CA SER A 107 13.09 5.58 -18.61
C SER A 107 13.40 5.37 -20.08
N ALA A 108 14.62 4.94 -20.39
CA ALA A 108 15.04 4.63 -21.76
C ALA A 108 14.23 3.46 -22.36
N GLU A 109 13.95 2.44 -21.54
CA GLU A 109 13.09 1.31 -21.95
C GLU A 109 11.69 1.79 -22.35
N LYS A 110 11.07 2.68 -21.55
CA LYS A 110 9.76 3.25 -21.84
C LYS A 110 9.75 4.17 -23.09
N GLU A 111 10.84 4.90 -23.31
CA GLU A 111 10.94 5.88 -24.41
C GLU A 111 11.20 5.23 -25.76
N HIS A 112 12.03 4.19 -25.78
CA HIS A 112 12.57 3.65 -27.05
C HIS A 112 11.98 2.30 -27.46
N PHE A 113 11.27 1.59 -26.54
CA PHE A 113 10.74 0.24 -26.82
C PHE A 113 9.24 0.17 -26.57
N GLU A 114 8.54 -0.51 -27.48
CA GLU A 114 7.16 -0.95 -27.23
C GLU A 114 7.18 -2.11 -26.25
N LEU A 115 6.87 -1.81 -25.01
CA LEU A 115 6.85 -2.81 -23.96
C LEU A 115 5.65 -3.73 -24.12
N SER A 116 5.90 -5.02 -24.10
CA SER A 116 4.89 -6.05 -24.01
C SER A 116 5.18 -6.96 -22.82
N ILE A 117 4.11 -7.48 -22.23
CA ILE A 117 4.18 -8.44 -21.13
C ILE A 117 3.71 -9.78 -21.67
N ASP A 118 4.54 -10.79 -21.53
CA ASP A 118 4.20 -12.14 -21.89
C ASP A 118 3.16 -12.72 -20.93
N VAL A 119 2.06 -13.21 -21.48
CA VAL A 119 0.96 -13.84 -20.75
C VAL A 119 0.77 -15.25 -21.31
N SER A 120 0.87 -16.24 -20.44
CA SER A 120 0.60 -17.63 -20.78
C SER A 120 -0.87 -17.95 -20.52
N ILE A 121 -1.59 -18.41 -21.53
CA ILE A 121 -2.90 -19.03 -21.37
C ILE A 121 -2.68 -20.49 -21.14
N VAL A 122 -2.98 -20.97 -19.95
CA VAL A 122 -2.69 -22.32 -19.50
C VAL A 122 -3.95 -23.15 -19.52
N GLU A 123 -3.84 -24.30 -20.12
CA GLU A 123 -4.85 -25.34 -20.17
C GLU A 123 -4.42 -26.45 -19.23
N THR A 124 -5.24 -26.77 -18.24
CA THR A 124 -4.99 -27.87 -17.30
C THR A 124 -6.23 -28.73 -17.16
N GLY A 125 -6.02 -30.02 -17.00
CA GLY A 125 -7.11 -30.94 -16.78
C GLY A 125 -7.11 -32.11 -17.77
N LYS A 126 -8.24 -32.84 -17.81
CA LYS A 126 -8.40 -34.01 -18.70
C LYS A 126 -8.87 -33.53 -20.08
N ILE A 127 -7.99 -32.84 -20.80
CA ILE A 127 -8.27 -32.37 -22.15
C ILE A 127 -7.80 -33.44 -23.13
N ASP A 128 -8.68 -33.79 -24.07
CA ASP A 128 -8.37 -34.75 -25.13
C ASP A 128 -7.90 -34.00 -26.39
N TYR A 129 -6.60 -33.76 -26.46
CA TYR A 129 -5.97 -33.04 -27.59
C TYR A 129 -6.06 -33.72 -28.93
N GLU A 130 -6.42 -35.02 -28.96
CA GLU A 130 -6.53 -35.81 -30.17
C GLU A 130 -7.85 -35.58 -30.92
N LYS A 131 -8.81 -34.89 -30.28
CA LYS A 131 -10.12 -34.55 -30.88
C LYS A 131 -10.05 -33.26 -31.70
N PRO A 132 -10.60 -33.28 -32.92
CA PRO A 132 -10.67 -32.05 -33.75
C PRO A 132 -11.36 -30.89 -33.09
N SER A 133 -12.46 -31.14 -32.33
CA SER A 133 -13.17 -30.09 -31.61
C SER A 133 -12.31 -29.38 -30.54
N THR A 134 -11.48 -30.16 -29.84
CA THR A 134 -10.53 -29.61 -28.86
C THR A 134 -9.45 -28.79 -29.54
N GLN A 135 -8.92 -29.26 -30.67
CA GLN A 135 -7.91 -28.54 -31.43
C GLN A 135 -8.46 -27.20 -31.95
N GLU A 136 -9.71 -27.17 -32.39
CA GLU A 136 -10.39 -25.94 -32.78
C GLU A 136 -10.65 -25.01 -31.61
N ALA A 137 -11.09 -25.55 -30.47
CA ALA A 137 -11.26 -24.75 -29.24
C ALA A 137 -9.95 -24.10 -28.77
N ILE A 138 -8.81 -24.82 -28.84
CA ILE A 138 -7.49 -24.27 -28.52
C ILE A 138 -7.11 -23.14 -29.50
N ARG A 139 -7.37 -23.32 -30.78
CA ARG A 139 -7.14 -22.29 -31.79
C ARG A 139 -8.01 -21.05 -31.56
N ASN A 140 -9.26 -21.27 -31.12
CA ASN A 140 -10.16 -20.15 -30.78
C ASN A 140 -9.64 -19.30 -29.62
N LEU A 141 -8.86 -19.85 -28.68
CA LEU A 141 -8.20 -19.05 -27.63
C LEU A 141 -7.32 -17.95 -28.22
N THR A 142 -6.56 -18.27 -29.27
CA THR A 142 -5.73 -17.29 -29.97
C THR A 142 -6.58 -16.15 -30.56
N TYR A 143 -7.74 -16.48 -31.12
CA TYR A 143 -8.67 -15.48 -31.64
C TYR A 143 -9.28 -14.61 -30.55
N ILE A 144 -9.71 -15.22 -29.42
CA ILE A 144 -10.23 -14.48 -28.26
C ILE A 144 -9.22 -13.44 -27.77
N VAL A 145 -7.94 -13.84 -27.63
CA VAL A 145 -6.89 -12.92 -27.18
C VAL A 145 -6.59 -11.85 -28.21
N SER A 146 -6.49 -12.20 -29.50
CA SER A 146 -6.17 -11.25 -30.56
C SER A 146 -7.27 -10.20 -30.78
N SER A 147 -8.52 -10.54 -30.43
CA SER A 147 -9.66 -9.59 -30.48
C SER A 147 -9.72 -8.65 -29.28
N ASN A 148 -8.96 -8.92 -28.22
CA ASN A 148 -8.93 -8.07 -27.03
C ASN A 148 -8.04 -6.85 -27.24
N LYS A 149 -8.58 -5.64 -27.02
CA LYS A 149 -7.90 -4.35 -27.28
C LYS A 149 -6.58 -4.15 -26.51
N TYR A 150 -6.43 -4.83 -25.39
CA TYR A 150 -5.25 -4.73 -24.52
C TYR A 150 -4.11 -5.65 -24.95
N TYR A 151 -4.35 -6.56 -25.90
CA TYR A 151 -3.37 -7.53 -26.37
C TYR A 151 -2.87 -7.17 -27.77
N ILE A 152 -1.68 -7.65 -28.09
CA ILE A 152 -1.11 -7.55 -29.43
C ILE A 152 -1.69 -8.72 -30.24
N ASN A 153 -2.04 -8.43 -31.50
CA ASN A 153 -2.51 -9.47 -32.41
C ASN A 153 -1.33 -10.37 -32.88
N ARG A 154 -0.64 -10.94 -31.92
CA ARG A 154 0.43 -11.93 -32.14
C ARG A 154 0.47 -12.87 -30.94
N SER A 155 0.47 -14.15 -31.23
CA SER A 155 0.58 -15.22 -30.24
C SER A 155 1.54 -16.29 -30.72
N LEU A 156 2.18 -16.99 -29.80
CA LEU A 156 2.99 -18.17 -30.08
C LEU A 156 2.16 -19.40 -29.66
N SER A 157 1.41 -19.93 -30.66
CA SER A 157 0.57 -21.10 -30.48
C SER A 157 1.30 -22.33 -31.01
N TRP A 158 1.62 -23.25 -30.12
CA TRP A 158 2.18 -24.55 -30.50
C TRP A 158 1.21 -25.36 -31.34
N MET A 159 -0.12 -25.25 -31.06
CA MET A 159 -1.15 -25.98 -31.79
C MET A 159 -1.23 -25.52 -33.23
N ASP A 160 -1.25 -24.23 -33.53
CA ASP A 160 -1.28 -23.71 -34.89
C ASP A 160 -0.02 -24.09 -35.65
N SER A 161 1.14 -24.02 -35.00
CA SER A 161 2.42 -24.44 -35.58
C SER A 161 2.45 -25.92 -35.86
N TYR A 162 1.95 -26.75 -34.92
CA TYR A 162 1.89 -28.21 -35.10
C TYR A 162 0.92 -28.61 -36.22
N LEU A 163 -0.30 -28.05 -36.26
CA LEU A 163 -1.27 -28.35 -37.30
C LEU A 163 -0.75 -27.95 -38.68
N THR A 164 -0.03 -26.86 -38.81
CA THR A 164 0.61 -26.43 -40.05
C THR A 164 1.71 -27.42 -40.46
N PHE A 165 2.59 -27.81 -39.54
CA PHE A 165 3.62 -28.80 -39.77
C PHE A 165 3.02 -30.15 -40.21
N ALA A 166 1.99 -30.63 -39.48
CA ALA A 166 1.32 -31.89 -39.76
C ALA A 166 0.70 -31.91 -41.18
N LYS A 167 0.08 -30.79 -41.57
CA LYS A 167 -0.47 -30.62 -42.92
C LYS A 167 0.62 -30.69 -44.01
N MET A 168 1.75 -30.02 -43.79
CA MET A 168 2.89 -30.02 -44.73
C MET A 168 3.56 -31.40 -44.82
N SER A 169 3.62 -32.14 -43.72
CA SER A 169 4.24 -33.45 -43.61
C SER A 169 3.28 -34.60 -43.87
N ASN A 170 2.02 -34.32 -44.19
CA ASN A 170 0.95 -35.29 -44.43
C ASN A 170 0.74 -36.25 -43.23
N ILE A 171 0.82 -35.74 -42.02
CA ILE A 171 0.66 -36.48 -40.76
C ILE A 171 -0.77 -36.29 -40.25
N SER A 172 -1.45 -37.38 -39.87
CA SER A 172 -2.77 -37.33 -39.24
C SER A 172 -2.65 -36.77 -37.82
N THR A 173 -3.53 -35.82 -37.49
CA THR A 173 -3.60 -35.17 -36.18
C THR A 173 -4.72 -35.73 -35.27
N ILE A 174 -5.33 -36.84 -35.66
CA ILE A 174 -6.46 -37.48 -35.00
C ILE A 174 -6.02 -38.78 -34.32
N GLY A 175 -6.51 -39.03 -33.11
CA GLY A 175 -6.26 -40.24 -32.36
C GLY A 175 -4.78 -40.51 -32.04
N PRO A 176 -4.33 -41.73 -31.94
CA PRO A 176 -2.95 -42.09 -31.53
C PRO A 176 -1.85 -41.48 -32.39
N SER A 177 -2.18 -41.08 -33.63
CA SER A 177 -1.24 -40.42 -34.55
C SER A 177 -0.87 -39.02 -34.11
N PHE A 178 -1.75 -38.34 -33.38
CA PHE A 178 -1.51 -36.99 -32.83
C PHE A 178 -0.22 -36.94 -32.01
N LEU A 179 -0.12 -37.77 -30.98
CA LEU A 179 1.05 -37.78 -30.09
C LEU A 179 2.35 -38.16 -30.79
N ARG A 180 2.28 -39.10 -31.74
CA ARG A 180 3.44 -39.47 -32.52
C ARG A 180 3.92 -38.32 -33.41
N GLY A 181 2.98 -37.67 -34.09
CA GLY A 181 3.26 -36.49 -34.91
C GLY A 181 3.80 -35.34 -34.09
N LEU A 182 3.22 -35.07 -32.91
CA LEU A 182 3.67 -34.05 -32.00
C LEU A 182 5.11 -34.27 -31.51
N LYS A 183 5.48 -35.51 -31.20
CA LYS A 183 6.87 -35.85 -30.84
C LYS A 183 7.84 -35.61 -32.00
N THR A 184 7.43 -35.95 -33.23
CA THR A 184 8.21 -35.67 -34.45
C THR A 184 8.35 -34.16 -34.67
N PHE A 185 7.29 -33.39 -34.50
CA PHE A 185 7.31 -31.92 -34.56
C PHE A 185 8.31 -31.34 -33.57
N LEU A 186 8.26 -31.74 -32.31
CA LEU A 186 9.16 -31.26 -31.26
C LEU A 186 10.62 -31.73 -31.41
N SER A 187 10.89 -32.74 -32.21
CA SER A 187 12.26 -33.19 -32.51
C SER A 187 12.96 -32.30 -33.54
N GLN A 188 12.20 -31.52 -34.31
CA GLN A 188 12.75 -30.54 -35.24
C GLN A 188 13.39 -29.37 -34.51
N PRO A 189 14.62 -28.95 -34.87
CA PRO A 189 15.30 -27.85 -34.19
C PRO A 189 14.47 -26.55 -34.16
N GLU A 190 13.76 -26.24 -35.22
CA GLU A 190 12.95 -25.02 -35.42
C GLU A 190 11.78 -24.93 -34.44
N PHE A 191 11.23 -26.11 -34.03
CA PHE A 191 10.05 -26.18 -33.17
C PHE A 191 10.38 -26.62 -31.72
N SER A 192 11.65 -26.86 -31.43
CA SER A 192 12.09 -27.33 -30.11
C SER A 192 11.72 -26.39 -28.95
N LEU A 193 11.56 -25.13 -29.24
CA LEU A 193 11.11 -24.09 -28.26
C LEU A 193 9.74 -24.42 -27.66
N PHE A 194 8.82 -25.00 -28.44
CA PHE A 194 7.48 -25.35 -27.94
C PHE A 194 7.48 -26.50 -26.93
N ARG A 195 8.62 -27.21 -26.75
CA ARG A 195 8.73 -28.26 -25.73
C ARG A 195 8.49 -27.75 -24.31
N GLN A 196 8.85 -26.49 -24.02
CA GLN A 196 8.61 -25.84 -22.72
C GLN A 196 7.14 -25.48 -22.51
N ASP A 197 6.32 -25.45 -23.55
CA ASP A 197 4.91 -25.09 -23.50
C ASP A 197 4.00 -26.31 -23.32
N LEU A 198 4.57 -27.49 -23.27
CA LEU A 198 3.86 -28.75 -23.23
C LEU A 198 4.33 -29.61 -22.05
N LYS A 199 3.38 -30.10 -21.26
CA LYS A 199 3.62 -31.01 -20.14
C LYS A 199 3.13 -32.39 -20.48
N PHE A 200 4.04 -33.32 -20.65
CA PHE A 200 3.72 -34.74 -20.85
C PHE A 200 3.64 -35.48 -19.51
N SER A 201 2.85 -36.54 -19.47
CA SER A 201 2.82 -37.50 -18.35
C SER A 201 4.18 -38.18 -18.15
N SER A 202 4.42 -38.74 -16.96
CA SER A 202 5.71 -39.34 -16.57
C SER A 202 6.20 -40.41 -17.55
N ASN A 203 5.29 -41.16 -18.18
CA ASN A 203 5.58 -42.18 -19.18
C ASN A 203 5.53 -41.64 -20.64
N GLY A 204 5.29 -40.35 -20.83
CA GLY A 204 5.20 -39.71 -22.15
C GLY A 204 4.03 -40.16 -23.02
N SER A 205 3.01 -40.81 -22.42
CA SER A 205 1.89 -41.41 -23.16
C SER A 205 0.73 -40.45 -23.39
N LYS A 206 0.68 -39.32 -22.66
CA LYS A 206 -0.38 -38.32 -22.77
C LYS A 206 0.18 -36.91 -22.57
N LEU A 207 -0.50 -35.91 -23.14
CA LEU A 207 -0.31 -34.53 -22.84
C LEU A 207 -1.22 -34.14 -21.65
N GLU A 208 -0.66 -33.65 -20.57
CA GLU A 208 -1.37 -33.32 -19.33
C GLU A 208 -1.76 -31.84 -19.24
N ALA A 209 -0.94 -30.97 -19.79
CA ALA A 209 -1.18 -29.56 -19.83
C ALA A 209 -0.45 -28.89 -20.97
N SER A 210 -0.98 -27.79 -21.43
CA SER A 210 -0.32 -26.96 -22.44
C SER A 210 -0.51 -25.48 -22.14
N ARG A 211 0.30 -24.62 -22.78
CA ARG A 211 0.12 -23.18 -22.73
C ARG A 211 0.31 -22.57 -24.11
N ILE A 212 -0.40 -21.46 -24.32
CA ILE A 212 -0.21 -20.55 -25.45
C ILE A 212 0.39 -19.27 -24.92
N LEU A 213 1.43 -18.75 -25.56
CA LEU A 213 2.06 -17.50 -25.18
C LEU A 213 1.46 -16.35 -26.00
N CYS A 214 0.94 -15.35 -25.28
CA CYS A 214 0.34 -14.14 -25.83
C CYS A 214 1.04 -12.91 -25.26
N PHE A 215 0.87 -11.76 -25.90
CA PHE A 215 1.57 -10.54 -25.53
C PHE A 215 0.57 -9.44 -25.20
N MET A 216 0.57 -9.02 -23.95
CA MET A 216 -0.22 -7.88 -23.47
C MET A 216 0.56 -6.58 -23.73
N LYS A 217 -0.12 -5.57 -24.26
CA LYS A 217 0.45 -4.22 -24.40
C LYS A 217 0.76 -3.65 -23.01
N SER A 218 1.86 -2.93 -22.90
CA SER A 218 2.22 -2.25 -21.65
C SER A 218 2.49 -0.78 -21.93
N ASN A 219 1.67 0.10 -21.35
CA ASN A 219 1.90 1.54 -21.37
C ASN A 219 2.49 2.06 -20.05
N GLY A 220 2.74 1.16 -19.08
CA GLY A 220 3.27 1.52 -17.76
C GLY A 220 2.22 2.04 -16.78
N GLU A 221 0.95 2.16 -17.16
CA GLU A 221 -0.15 2.62 -16.29
C GLU A 221 -0.81 1.45 -15.57
N SER A 222 -0.95 1.55 -14.25
CA SER A 222 -1.54 0.49 -13.42
C SER A 222 -3.02 0.27 -13.73
N THR A 223 -3.77 1.32 -14.06
CA THR A 223 -5.19 1.24 -14.45
C THR A 223 -5.38 0.46 -15.75
N PHE A 224 -4.51 0.68 -16.74
CA PHE A 224 -4.51 -0.08 -17.99
C PHE A 224 -4.17 -1.55 -17.74
N GLN A 225 -3.13 -1.83 -16.96
CA GLN A 225 -2.67 -3.17 -16.63
C GLN A 225 -3.71 -3.97 -15.84
N LYS A 226 -4.36 -3.34 -14.86
CA LYS A 226 -5.49 -3.89 -14.11
C LYS A 226 -6.64 -4.27 -15.05
N SER A 227 -7.04 -3.35 -15.92
CA SER A 227 -8.13 -3.58 -16.88
C SER A 227 -7.79 -4.69 -17.88
N ALA A 228 -6.55 -4.73 -18.36
CA ALA A 228 -6.08 -5.77 -19.27
C ALA A 228 -6.13 -7.17 -18.64
N MET A 229 -5.71 -7.29 -17.37
CA MET A 229 -5.79 -8.55 -16.62
C MET A 229 -7.24 -8.99 -16.40
N GLN A 230 -8.12 -8.07 -15.96
CA GLN A 230 -9.51 -8.40 -15.68
C GLN A 230 -10.25 -8.80 -16.96
N THR A 231 -10.13 -7.99 -18.02
CA THR A 231 -10.83 -8.25 -19.28
C THR A 231 -10.42 -9.58 -19.92
N ILE A 232 -9.16 -9.97 -19.86
CA ILE A 232 -8.75 -11.27 -20.43
C ILE A 232 -9.27 -12.46 -19.62
N ARG A 233 -9.37 -12.33 -18.29
CA ARG A 233 -9.98 -13.35 -17.43
C ARG A 233 -11.47 -13.52 -17.77
N ASP A 234 -12.19 -12.41 -17.86
CA ASP A 234 -13.61 -12.40 -18.21
C ASP A 234 -13.85 -12.94 -19.62
N ASP A 235 -13.02 -12.54 -20.59
CA ASP A 235 -13.10 -13.03 -21.97
C ASP A 235 -12.87 -14.54 -22.07
N LEU A 236 -11.89 -15.07 -21.35
CA LEU A 236 -11.59 -16.51 -21.35
C LEU A 236 -12.64 -17.31 -20.61
N GLU A 237 -13.19 -16.78 -19.49
CA GLU A 237 -14.26 -17.44 -18.73
C GLU A 237 -15.56 -17.49 -19.52
N THR A 238 -15.91 -16.43 -20.25
CA THR A 238 -17.18 -16.31 -20.95
C THR A 238 -17.18 -16.87 -22.37
N LYS A 239 -16.05 -16.78 -23.10
CA LYS A 239 -15.96 -17.10 -24.54
C LYS A 239 -15.24 -18.42 -24.82
N SER A 240 -14.51 -18.99 -23.84
CA SER A 240 -13.80 -20.25 -24.02
C SER A 240 -14.65 -21.44 -23.59
N GLU A 241 -14.66 -22.47 -24.39
CA GLU A 241 -15.28 -23.77 -24.06
C GLU A 241 -14.36 -24.62 -23.18
N LEU A 242 -13.08 -24.23 -23.05
CA LEU A 242 -12.07 -24.92 -22.28
C LEU A 242 -11.86 -24.24 -20.93
N GLY A 243 -11.61 -25.02 -19.88
CA GLY A 243 -11.22 -24.51 -18.58
C GLY A 243 -9.77 -24.01 -18.61
N VAL A 244 -9.58 -22.77 -19.03
CA VAL A 244 -8.27 -22.13 -19.20
C VAL A 244 -8.15 -20.91 -18.29
N PHE A 245 -6.91 -20.53 -17.94
CA PHE A 245 -6.67 -19.33 -17.19
C PHE A 245 -5.39 -18.62 -17.67
N PRO A 246 -5.41 -17.28 -17.71
CA PRO A 246 -4.24 -16.49 -18.07
C PRO A 246 -3.33 -16.33 -16.85
N ILE A 247 -2.02 -16.49 -17.03
CA ILE A 247 -1.02 -16.32 -15.99
C ILE A 247 0.21 -15.60 -16.52
N THR A 248 0.70 -14.66 -15.71
CA THR A 248 2.03 -14.06 -15.83
C THR A 248 2.51 -13.63 -14.44
N ARG A 249 3.82 -13.52 -14.26
CA ARG A 249 4.39 -12.98 -13.01
C ARG A 249 3.93 -11.55 -12.72
N ALA A 250 3.63 -10.79 -13.75
CA ALA A 250 3.16 -9.41 -13.62
C ALA A 250 1.77 -9.32 -12.97
N PHE A 251 0.92 -10.34 -13.10
CA PHE A 251 -0.44 -10.34 -12.54
C PHE A 251 -0.46 -10.23 -11.00
N ILE A 252 0.58 -10.68 -10.32
CA ILE A 252 0.73 -10.49 -8.86
C ILE A 252 0.67 -9.00 -8.51
N PHE A 253 1.35 -8.16 -9.30
CA PHE A 253 1.33 -6.71 -9.10
C PHE A 253 0.01 -6.09 -9.55
N PHE A 254 -0.59 -6.60 -10.63
CA PHE A 254 -1.85 -6.07 -11.15
C PHE A 254 -3.03 -6.38 -10.21
N GLU A 255 -3.03 -7.54 -9.57
CA GLU A 255 -3.97 -7.86 -8.49
C GLU A 255 -3.78 -6.92 -7.30
N GLN A 256 -2.54 -6.63 -6.93
CA GLN A 256 -2.24 -5.66 -5.88
C GLN A 256 -2.85 -4.29 -6.21
N TYR A 257 -2.71 -3.80 -7.45
CA TYR A 257 -3.33 -2.53 -7.87
C TYR A 257 -4.86 -2.59 -7.81
N ALA A 258 -5.44 -3.74 -8.15
CA ALA A 258 -6.88 -3.93 -8.13
C ALA A 258 -7.50 -3.85 -6.73
N ILE A 259 -6.74 -4.21 -5.69
CA ILE A 259 -7.24 -4.26 -4.31
C ILE A 259 -6.78 -3.08 -3.46
N THR A 260 -5.74 -2.32 -3.85
CA THR A 260 -5.09 -1.29 -3.02
C THR A 260 -6.08 -0.24 -2.52
N SER A 261 -6.91 0.31 -3.39
CA SER A 261 -7.89 1.33 -3.02
C SER A 261 -8.91 0.82 -2.00
N ARG A 262 -9.48 -0.35 -2.27
CA ARG A 262 -10.44 -0.99 -1.36
C ARG A 262 -9.82 -1.31 -0.01
N GLU A 263 -8.62 -1.85 0.00
CA GLU A 263 -7.90 -2.18 1.23
C GLU A 263 -7.51 -0.92 2.01
N THR A 264 -7.13 0.16 1.32
CA THR A 264 -6.84 1.44 1.96
C THR A 264 -8.06 1.94 2.72
N ILE A 265 -9.23 2.04 2.06
CA ILE A 265 -10.46 2.50 2.69
C ILE A 265 -10.83 1.60 3.88
N ARG A 266 -10.77 0.29 3.70
CA ARG A 266 -11.06 -0.68 4.77
C ARG A 266 -10.14 -0.48 5.98
N ASN A 267 -8.85 -0.36 5.75
CA ASN A 267 -7.86 -0.19 6.82
C ASN A 267 -8.02 1.16 7.54
N LEU A 268 -8.34 2.23 6.81
CA LEU A 268 -8.64 3.54 7.40
C LEU A 268 -9.86 3.49 8.31
N ILE A 269 -10.94 2.82 7.88
CA ILE A 269 -12.16 2.65 8.70
C ILE A 269 -11.85 1.83 9.95
N ILE A 270 -11.16 0.70 9.80
CA ILE A 270 -10.78 -0.16 10.94
C ILE A 270 -9.91 0.63 11.92
N ALA A 271 -8.92 1.38 11.43
CA ALA A 271 -8.07 2.22 12.26
C ALA A 271 -8.89 3.28 13.02
N ALA A 272 -9.80 3.99 12.34
CA ALA A 272 -10.66 4.99 12.95
C ALA A 272 -11.52 4.39 14.07
N LEU A 273 -12.16 3.26 13.83
CA LEU A 273 -12.99 2.56 14.81
C LEU A 273 -12.16 2.06 16.00
N THR A 274 -11.01 1.46 15.74
CA THR A 274 -10.10 0.97 16.79
C THR A 274 -9.66 2.10 17.70
N VAL A 275 -9.25 3.21 17.10
CA VAL A 275 -8.85 4.41 17.83
C VAL A 275 -10.00 4.93 18.69
N PHE A 276 -11.19 5.08 18.13
CA PHE A 276 -12.35 5.55 18.86
C PHE A 276 -12.68 4.65 20.07
N VAL A 277 -12.68 3.33 19.87
CA VAL A 277 -12.95 2.36 20.93
C VAL A 277 -11.89 2.41 22.04
N ILE A 278 -10.61 2.60 21.68
CA ILE A 278 -9.52 2.64 22.67
C ILE A 278 -9.50 4.00 23.40
N THR A 279 -9.66 5.13 22.69
CA THR A 279 -9.54 6.46 23.30
C THR A 279 -10.78 6.88 24.10
N SER A 280 -11.96 6.41 23.72
CA SER A 280 -13.22 6.77 24.38
C SER A 280 -13.24 6.53 25.90
N PRO A 281 -12.80 5.37 26.44
CA PRO A 281 -12.73 5.14 27.87
C PRO A 281 -11.73 6.05 28.62
N PHE A 282 -10.63 6.43 27.94
CA PHE A 282 -9.61 7.29 28.54
C PHE A 282 -10.00 8.77 28.59
N LEU A 283 -10.84 9.22 27.66
CA LEU A 283 -11.28 10.61 27.61
C LEU A 283 -12.45 10.90 28.57
N VAL A 284 -13.16 9.87 29.06
CA VAL A 284 -14.30 9.97 30.00
C VAL A 284 -15.46 10.83 29.48
N ASP A 285 -15.19 11.79 28.57
CA ASP A 285 -16.14 12.71 27.95
C ASP A 285 -16.38 12.29 26.48
N CYS A 286 -17.60 11.81 26.23
CA CYS A 286 -18.01 11.32 24.90
C CYS A 286 -17.95 12.43 23.83
N THR A 287 -18.21 13.68 24.21
CA THR A 287 -18.16 14.83 23.31
C THR A 287 -16.74 15.06 22.80
N VAL A 288 -15.75 14.98 23.71
CA VAL A 288 -14.34 15.14 23.34
C VAL A 288 -13.87 13.96 22.48
N ALA A 289 -14.32 12.74 22.78
CA ALA A 289 -14.02 11.57 21.96
C ALA A 289 -14.54 11.70 20.51
N ILE A 290 -15.76 12.20 20.34
CA ILE A 290 -16.33 12.50 19.02
C ILE A 290 -15.55 13.59 18.28
N LEU A 291 -15.13 14.65 18.99
CA LEU A 291 -14.30 15.70 18.40
C LEU A 291 -12.94 15.18 17.93
N VAL A 292 -12.31 14.30 18.70
CA VAL A 292 -11.05 13.63 18.29
C VAL A 292 -11.28 12.78 17.05
N LEU A 293 -12.38 12.02 16.98
CA LEU A 293 -12.72 11.22 15.81
C LEU A 293 -12.97 12.11 14.57
N PHE A 294 -13.67 13.23 14.73
CA PHE A 294 -13.90 14.18 13.65
C PHE A 294 -12.58 14.79 13.14
N ASN A 295 -11.72 15.24 14.06
CA ASN A 295 -10.39 15.75 13.72
C ASN A 295 -9.55 14.73 12.97
N PHE A 296 -9.64 13.48 13.38
CA PHE A 296 -9.00 12.36 12.70
C PHE A 296 -9.50 12.16 11.25
N ALA A 297 -10.82 12.18 11.05
CA ALA A 297 -11.41 12.07 9.72
C ALA A 297 -11.00 13.25 8.82
N ALA A 298 -10.98 14.47 9.37
CA ALA A 298 -10.50 15.65 8.67
C ALA A 298 -9.04 15.52 8.23
N LEU A 299 -8.17 15.06 9.12
CA LEU A 299 -6.76 14.85 8.83
C LEU A 299 -6.53 13.84 7.70
N ILE A 300 -7.30 12.75 7.69
CA ILE A 300 -7.22 11.77 6.58
C ILE A 300 -7.55 12.45 5.25
N CYS A 301 -8.62 13.24 5.20
CA CYS A 301 -8.98 13.98 3.99
C CYS A 301 -7.86 14.98 3.59
N GLU A 302 -7.29 15.69 4.55
CA GLU A 302 -6.19 16.64 4.30
C GLU A 302 -4.93 15.93 3.77
N LEU A 303 -4.61 14.72 4.27
CA LEU A 303 -3.50 13.92 3.74
C LEU A 303 -3.72 13.51 2.29
N PHE A 304 -4.95 13.12 1.91
CA PHE A 304 -5.26 12.88 0.51
C PHE A 304 -5.14 14.15 -0.35
N GLY A 305 -5.53 15.31 0.19
CA GLY A 305 -5.32 16.60 -0.47
C GLY A 305 -3.83 16.89 -0.72
N LEU A 306 -2.98 16.64 0.26
CA LEU A 306 -1.53 16.79 0.14
C LEU A 306 -0.93 15.81 -0.87
N MET A 307 -1.43 14.57 -0.93
CA MET A 307 -0.99 13.60 -1.93
C MET A 307 -1.22 14.12 -3.35
N VAL A 308 -2.39 14.72 -3.62
CA VAL A 308 -2.68 15.31 -4.94
C VAL A 308 -1.78 16.51 -5.24
N ILE A 309 -1.55 17.40 -4.25
CA ILE A 309 -0.66 18.57 -4.43
C ILE A 309 0.78 18.14 -4.73
N TRP A 310 1.26 17.05 -4.13
CA TRP A 310 2.62 16.53 -4.31
C TRP A 310 2.73 15.47 -5.41
N ASP A 311 1.68 15.26 -6.18
CA ASP A 311 1.64 14.22 -7.23
C ASP A 311 2.00 12.82 -6.69
N VAL A 312 1.55 12.52 -5.49
CA VAL A 312 1.75 11.22 -4.85
C VAL A 312 0.54 10.32 -5.12
N SER A 313 0.75 9.29 -5.91
CA SER A 313 -0.30 8.31 -6.22
C SER A 313 -0.61 7.36 -5.06
N LEU A 314 -1.83 6.85 -5.02
CA LEU A 314 -2.25 5.83 -4.07
C LEU A 314 -1.70 4.46 -4.49
N ASN A 315 -0.77 3.97 -3.69
CA ASN A 315 -0.14 2.67 -3.85
C ASN A 315 0.14 2.05 -2.48
N VAL A 316 0.71 0.86 -2.43
CA VAL A 316 1.00 0.16 -1.17
C VAL A 316 1.91 0.96 -0.25
N VAL A 317 2.90 1.66 -0.79
CA VAL A 317 3.84 2.47 0.01
C VAL A 317 3.12 3.66 0.62
N SER A 318 2.34 4.40 -0.17
CA SER A 318 1.55 5.54 0.34
C SER A 318 0.46 5.09 1.32
N MET A 319 -0.16 3.90 1.10
CA MET A 319 -1.11 3.31 2.05
C MET A 319 -0.47 3.03 3.41
N ILE A 320 0.73 2.45 3.44
CA ILE A 320 1.47 2.19 4.69
C ILE A 320 1.76 3.53 5.39
N ASN A 321 2.21 4.54 4.65
CA ASN A 321 2.49 5.86 5.20
C ASN A 321 1.23 6.53 5.75
N LEU A 322 0.08 6.41 5.06
CA LEU A 322 -1.20 6.91 5.56
C LEU A 322 -1.57 6.24 6.89
N VAL A 323 -1.47 4.92 6.98
CA VAL A 323 -1.79 4.19 8.23
C VAL A 323 -0.84 4.58 9.36
N MET A 324 0.45 4.79 9.09
CA MET A 324 1.41 5.27 10.09
C MET A 324 1.09 6.70 10.53
N ALA A 325 0.80 7.60 9.60
CA ALA A 325 0.44 8.99 9.89
C ALA A 325 -0.80 9.08 10.80
N ILE A 326 -1.78 8.20 10.57
CA ILE A 326 -2.95 8.03 11.40
C ILE A 326 -2.57 7.70 12.85
N GLY A 327 -1.73 6.69 13.06
CA GLY A 327 -1.30 6.29 14.39
C GLY A 327 -0.68 7.45 15.18
N PHE A 328 0.18 8.23 14.53
CA PHE A 328 0.81 9.40 15.17
C PHE A 328 -0.16 10.54 15.45
N ALA A 329 -1.04 10.84 14.51
CA ALA A 329 -2.00 11.94 14.66
C ALA A 329 -2.97 11.70 15.81
N VAL A 330 -3.41 10.45 15.95
CA VAL A 330 -4.29 10.05 17.05
C VAL A 330 -3.61 10.14 18.39
N ASP A 331 -2.39 9.62 18.49
CA ASP A 331 -1.62 9.65 19.72
C ASP A 331 -1.47 11.10 20.23
N TYR A 332 -1.04 12.00 19.37
CA TYR A 332 -0.92 13.43 19.74
C TYR A 332 -2.25 14.07 20.09
N SER A 333 -3.30 13.82 19.31
CA SER A 333 -4.62 14.39 19.55
C SER A 333 -5.23 13.86 20.86
N ALA A 334 -5.08 12.59 21.15
CA ALA A 334 -5.58 11.98 22.39
C ALA A 334 -4.87 12.52 23.62
N HIS A 335 -3.54 12.70 23.58
CA HIS A 335 -2.79 13.31 24.70
C HIS A 335 -3.22 14.73 24.99
N VAL A 336 -3.40 15.58 23.97
CA VAL A 336 -3.89 16.96 24.15
C VAL A 336 -5.33 16.96 24.66
N ALA A 337 -6.20 16.13 24.09
CA ALA A 337 -7.59 16.02 24.53
C ALA A 337 -7.71 15.53 25.98
N HIS A 338 -6.93 14.54 26.39
CA HIS A 338 -6.88 14.04 27.76
C HIS A 338 -6.41 15.13 28.72
N ALA A 339 -5.33 15.85 28.39
CA ALA A 339 -4.85 16.96 29.23
C ALA A 339 -5.91 18.07 29.36
N TYR A 340 -6.67 18.35 28.29
CA TYR A 340 -7.78 19.31 28.34
C TYR A 340 -8.91 18.87 29.30
N VAL A 341 -9.30 17.59 29.25
CA VAL A 341 -10.35 17.04 30.12
C VAL A 341 -9.90 16.99 31.58
N MET A 342 -8.65 16.67 31.84
CA MET A 342 -8.07 16.59 33.19
C MET A 342 -7.74 17.94 33.80
N SER A 343 -7.80 19.04 33.03
CA SER A 343 -7.53 20.38 33.55
C SER A 343 -8.59 20.85 34.56
N ASN A 344 -8.14 21.30 35.72
CA ASN A 344 -9.00 21.85 36.79
C ASN A 344 -9.42 23.33 36.57
N LYS A 345 -9.10 23.91 35.40
CA LYS A 345 -9.47 25.30 35.08
C LYS A 345 -10.96 25.41 34.77
N LEU A 346 -11.57 26.52 35.17
CA LEU A 346 -13.01 26.78 34.99
C LEU A 346 -13.34 27.18 33.53
N SER A 347 -12.51 28.02 32.94
CA SER A 347 -12.71 28.50 31.57
C SER A 347 -12.20 27.51 30.52
N ALA A 348 -12.96 27.31 29.45
CA ALA A 348 -12.53 26.48 28.32
C ALA A 348 -11.20 26.97 27.68
N ASN A 349 -11.01 28.31 27.63
CA ASN A 349 -9.78 28.89 27.12
C ASN A 349 -8.58 28.57 28.02
N ASP A 350 -8.75 28.68 29.33
CA ASP A 350 -7.69 28.37 30.29
C ASP A 350 -7.35 26.84 30.29
N ARG A 351 -8.33 25.97 30.06
CA ARG A 351 -8.10 24.54 29.88
C ARG A 351 -7.23 24.25 28.66
N VAL A 352 -7.45 24.95 27.53
CA VAL A 352 -6.61 24.83 26.34
C VAL A 352 -5.18 25.27 26.63
N VAL A 353 -5.00 26.41 27.30
CA VAL A 353 -3.68 26.93 27.66
C VAL A 353 -2.95 25.95 28.60
N ASP A 354 -3.66 25.42 29.61
CA ASP A 354 -3.14 24.46 30.58
C ASP A 354 -2.72 23.15 29.90
N ALA A 355 -3.57 22.61 29.04
CA ALA A 355 -3.27 21.38 28.26
C ALA A 355 -2.02 21.57 27.39
N LEU A 356 -1.94 22.68 26.65
CA LEU A 356 -0.78 22.96 25.79
C LEU A 356 0.49 23.20 26.59
N SER A 357 0.42 23.88 27.74
CA SER A 357 1.59 24.07 28.60
C SER A 357 2.11 22.79 29.22
N THR A 358 1.22 21.78 29.41
CA THR A 358 1.57 20.48 30.01
C THR A 358 2.13 19.50 29.02
N VAL A 359 1.43 19.31 27.87
CA VAL A 359 1.79 18.25 26.88
C VAL A 359 2.26 18.79 25.53
N GLY A 360 2.00 20.09 25.23
CA GLY A 360 2.25 20.64 23.91
C GLY A 360 3.73 20.61 23.51
N ALA A 361 4.64 20.84 24.46
CA ALA A 361 6.09 20.75 24.19
C ALA A 361 6.50 19.32 23.80
N SER A 362 5.98 18.30 24.48
CA SER A 362 6.26 16.90 24.19
C SER A 362 5.71 16.47 22.82
N VAL A 363 4.50 16.93 22.49
CA VAL A 363 3.88 16.70 21.18
C VAL A 363 4.71 17.34 20.05
N LEU A 364 5.15 18.59 20.22
CA LEU A 364 5.98 19.29 19.24
C LEU A 364 7.34 18.59 19.04
N MET A 365 7.99 18.17 20.12
CA MET A 365 9.28 17.47 20.08
C MET A 365 9.13 16.08 19.47
N GLY A 366 8.05 15.37 19.75
CA GLY A 366 7.73 14.09 19.13
C GLY A 366 7.55 14.21 17.61
N GLY A 367 6.92 15.27 17.11
CA GLY A 367 6.84 15.58 15.70
C GLY A 367 8.20 15.88 15.06
N LYS A 368 9.05 16.67 15.76
CA LYS A 368 10.37 17.07 15.25
C LYS A 368 11.40 15.93 15.22
N SER A 369 11.34 14.99 16.16
CA SER A 369 12.34 13.90 16.25
C SER A 369 12.23 12.86 15.14
N LYS A 370 11.23 12.95 14.26
CA LYS A 370 10.97 12.02 13.16
C LYS A 370 11.40 12.53 11.79
N PHE A 371 11.93 13.74 11.73
CA PHE A 371 12.61 14.36 10.61
C PHE A 371 14.10 14.47 10.93
#